data_e29304ac117918e53ff92cd2c392153a
#
_entry.id   e29304ac117918e53ff92cd2c392153a
#
_cell.length_a   1.000
_cell.length_b   1.000
_cell.length_c   1.000
_cell.angle_alpha   90.00
_cell.angle_beta   90.00
_cell.angle_gamma   90.00
#
_symmetry.space_group_name_H-M   'P 1'
#
loop_
_entity.id
_entity.type
_entity.pdbx_description
1 polymer ?
#
loop_
_entity_poly.entity_id
_entity_poly.type
_entity_poly.pdbx_seq_one_letter_code
_entity_poly.pdbx_strand_id
1 'polypeptide(L)'
;VPCTTDPDYIKKWLKDNKNDNIIIFTTYQSGRLIAEASKSLKFTFDLGVYDEAHKTVGKNENLFSYLLFEENISVKHRIFMTATERFYRGVRDDVLTMDDPDDYGDVFCHMSFKEAIKEDLLTDYKIITIEVKKEEIAGFIKDNNLVKSNAKWGKENEARSLASMIALRKAMKALPIKNAVSFHSSIERATRNKDVQEHITNTYNYKPIDTYHVSGKLPTTKRNDVVQEFAKSDRALITNSRCLTEGVDVPNIDCIVFADPRRSKIDIVQALGRALRKK
;
A
#
# COMPACT_ATOMS: atom_id res chain seq x y z
N VAL A 1 -20.64 2.45 -15.56
CA VAL A 1 -21.18 1.45 -14.63
C VAL A 1 -21.72 2.19 -13.42
N PRO A 2 -23.00 2.01 -13.04
CA PRO A 2 -23.55 2.67 -11.84
C PRO A 2 -22.88 2.14 -10.59
N CYS A 3 -22.52 3.04 -9.68
CA CYS A 3 -22.01 2.72 -8.36
C CYS A 3 -23.11 3.06 -7.34
N THR A 4 -23.52 2.08 -6.53
CA THR A 4 -24.60 2.24 -5.55
C THR A 4 -24.37 1.42 -4.29
N THR A 5 -24.93 1.88 -3.19
CA THR A 5 -25.08 1.15 -1.94
C THR A 5 -26.56 0.93 -1.57
N ASP A 6 -27.47 1.19 -2.49
CA ASP A 6 -28.90 0.97 -2.33
C ASP A 6 -29.24 -0.52 -2.52
N PRO A 7 -29.70 -1.23 -1.48
CA PRO A 7 -30.00 -2.66 -1.53
C PRO A 7 -31.15 -3.00 -2.52
N ASP A 8 -32.16 -2.14 -2.62
CA ASP A 8 -33.32 -2.36 -3.49
C ASP A 8 -32.93 -2.22 -4.96
N TYR A 9 -32.07 -1.24 -5.26
CA TYR A 9 -31.49 -1.10 -6.61
C TYR A 9 -30.66 -2.33 -6.98
N ILE A 10 -29.77 -2.80 -6.08
CA ILE A 10 -28.93 -3.99 -6.31
C ILE A 10 -29.81 -5.21 -6.58
N LYS A 11 -30.81 -5.44 -5.75
CA LYS A 11 -31.74 -6.56 -5.90
C LYS A 11 -32.50 -6.51 -7.22
N LYS A 12 -33.04 -5.34 -7.60
CA LYS A 12 -33.73 -5.15 -8.87
C LYS A 12 -32.79 -5.42 -10.03
N TRP A 13 -31.60 -4.86 -10.00
CA TRP A 13 -30.61 -5.02 -11.05
C TRP A 13 -30.21 -6.49 -11.24
N LEU A 14 -29.94 -7.24 -10.18
CA LEU A 14 -29.65 -8.68 -10.22
C LEU A 14 -30.82 -9.47 -10.83
N LYS A 15 -32.06 -9.13 -10.48
CA LYS A 15 -33.26 -9.79 -11.00
C LYS A 15 -33.41 -9.55 -12.50
N ASP A 16 -33.23 -8.31 -12.94
CA ASP A 16 -33.44 -7.89 -14.32
C ASP A 16 -32.36 -8.47 -15.27
N ASN A 17 -31.13 -8.71 -14.76
CA ASN A 17 -29.98 -9.21 -15.55
C ASN A 17 -29.58 -10.66 -15.24
N LYS A 18 -30.45 -11.45 -14.60
CA LYS A 18 -30.10 -12.81 -14.13
C LYS A 18 -29.74 -13.82 -15.25
N ASN A 19 -30.12 -13.55 -16.49
CA ASN A 19 -29.83 -14.39 -17.64
C ASN A 19 -28.67 -13.88 -18.50
N ASP A 20 -28.06 -12.75 -18.10
CA ASP A 20 -26.96 -12.11 -18.81
C ASP A 20 -25.61 -12.51 -18.22
N ASN A 21 -24.53 -12.31 -18.97
CA ASN A 21 -23.19 -12.36 -18.44
C ASN A 21 -22.93 -11.07 -17.65
N ILE A 22 -22.91 -11.15 -16.34
CA ILE A 22 -22.74 -10.01 -15.45
C ILE A 22 -21.43 -10.06 -14.69
N ILE A 23 -20.83 -8.90 -14.48
CA ILE A 23 -19.68 -8.73 -13.60
C ILE A 23 -20.01 -7.66 -12.56
N ILE A 24 -19.82 -7.97 -11.28
CA ILE A 24 -20.06 -7.06 -10.17
C ILE A 24 -18.75 -6.82 -9.43
N PHE A 25 -18.38 -5.56 -9.28
CA PHE A 25 -17.26 -5.15 -8.45
C PHE A 25 -17.77 -4.61 -7.12
N THR A 26 -17.24 -5.14 -6.03
CA THR A 26 -17.58 -4.66 -4.68
C THR A 26 -16.33 -4.59 -3.80
N THR A 27 -16.37 -3.74 -2.78
CA THR A 27 -15.38 -3.81 -1.69
C THR A 27 -15.81 -4.86 -0.67
N TYR A 28 -14.88 -5.40 0.11
CA TYR A 28 -15.23 -6.32 1.20
C TYR A 28 -16.28 -5.72 2.16
N GLN A 29 -16.16 -4.43 2.47
CA GLN A 29 -17.09 -3.75 3.37
C GLN A 29 -18.52 -3.65 2.81
N SER A 30 -18.65 -3.47 1.50
CA SER A 30 -19.95 -3.35 0.82
C SER A 30 -20.51 -4.71 0.35
N GLY A 31 -19.70 -5.76 0.42
CA GLY A 31 -20.06 -7.09 -0.07
C GLY A 31 -21.31 -7.68 0.59
N ARG A 32 -21.59 -7.32 1.86
CA ARG A 32 -22.82 -7.72 2.55
C ARG A 32 -24.08 -7.34 1.78
N LEU A 33 -24.11 -6.18 1.12
CA LEU A 33 -25.28 -5.73 0.33
C LEU A 33 -25.55 -6.65 -0.85
N ILE A 34 -24.47 -7.09 -1.53
CA ILE A 34 -24.56 -8.05 -2.63
C ILE A 34 -25.04 -9.42 -2.11
N ALA A 35 -24.48 -9.88 -0.99
CA ALA A 35 -24.85 -11.15 -0.37
C ALA A 35 -26.33 -11.17 0.02
N GLU A 36 -26.83 -10.14 0.69
CA GLU A 36 -28.25 -10.04 1.08
C GLU A 36 -29.17 -9.99 -0.13
N ALA A 37 -28.83 -9.22 -1.17
CA ALA A 37 -29.62 -9.14 -2.39
C ALA A 37 -29.67 -10.49 -3.13
N SER A 38 -28.51 -11.14 -3.32
CA SER A 38 -28.41 -12.44 -4.00
C SER A 38 -29.13 -13.55 -3.24
N LYS A 39 -28.98 -13.60 -1.92
CA LYS A 39 -29.66 -14.56 -1.05
C LYS A 39 -31.19 -14.45 -1.15
N SER A 40 -31.72 -13.21 -1.15
CA SER A 40 -33.15 -12.97 -1.29
C SER A 40 -33.74 -13.45 -2.63
N LEU A 41 -32.92 -13.52 -3.66
CA LEU A 41 -33.27 -13.97 -5.03
C LEU A 41 -32.91 -15.43 -5.28
N LYS A 42 -32.29 -16.12 -4.32
CA LYS A 42 -31.66 -17.43 -4.50
C LYS A 42 -30.70 -17.44 -5.72
N PHE A 43 -29.95 -16.35 -5.88
CA PHE A 43 -29.02 -16.17 -6.97
C PHE A 43 -27.66 -16.77 -6.59
N THR A 44 -27.09 -17.58 -7.48
CA THR A 44 -25.77 -18.19 -7.31
C THR A 44 -24.82 -17.60 -8.34
N PHE A 45 -23.66 -17.10 -7.87
CA PHE A 45 -22.59 -16.65 -8.74
C PHE A 45 -21.75 -17.82 -9.23
N ASP A 46 -21.31 -17.79 -10.49
CA ASP A 46 -20.44 -18.84 -11.03
C ASP A 46 -19.01 -18.71 -10.50
N LEU A 47 -18.51 -17.49 -10.34
CA LEU A 47 -17.16 -17.21 -9.91
C LEU A 47 -17.09 -16.01 -8.97
N GLY A 48 -16.41 -16.16 -7.84
CA GLY A 48 -15.99 -15.10 -6.95
C GLY A 48 -14.47 -14.94 -7.01
N VAL A 49 -13.99 -13.74 -7.31
CA VAL A 49 -12.56 -13.40 -7.28
C VAL A 49 -12.29 -12.46 -6.12
N TYR A 50 -11.46 -12.90 -5.20
CA TYR A 50 -11.15 -12.21 -3.94
C TYR A 50 -9.73 -11.66 -3.98
N ASP A 51 -9.59 -10.40 -4.37
CA ASP A 51 -8.30 -9.72 -4.41
C ASP A 51 -7.87 -9.28 -3.01
N GLU A 52 -6.55 -9.23 -2.75
CA GLU A 52 -5.98 -8.95 -1.42
C GLU A 52 -6.55 -9.88 -0.32
N ALA A 53 -6.70 -11.17 -0.65
CA ALA A 53 -7.37 -12.15 0.18
C ALA A 53 -6.74 -12.32 1.60
N HIS A 54 -5.48 -11.91 1.78
CA HIS A 54 -4.85 -11.88 3.10
C HIS A 54 -5.61 -11.01 4.14
N LYS A 55 -6.50 -10.12 3.68
CA LYS A 55 -7.35 -9.29 4.55
C LYS A 55 -8.48 -10.07 5.20
N THR A 56 -8.87 -11.19 4.61
CA THR A 56 -9.96 -12.03 5.13
C THR A 56 -9.51 -12.95 6.26
N VAL A 57 -8.18 -13.11 6.45
CA VAL A 57 -7.59 -13.94 7.50
C VAL A 57 -7.87 -13.38 8.89
N GLY A 58 -8.33 -14.21 9.81
CA GLY A 58 -8.63 -13.87 11.18
C GLY A 58 -9.93 -14.50 11.67
N LYS A 59 -10.54 -13.96 12.73
CA LYS A 59 -11.78 -14.47 13.28
C LYS A 59 -12.92 -14.45 12.27
N ASN A 60 -13.75 -15.49 12.26
CA ASN A 60 -14.85 -15.69 11.32
C ASN A 60 -15.89 -14.55 11.27
N GLU A 61 -16.06 -13.81 12.34
CA GLU A 61 -16.95 -12.65 12.42
C GLU A 61 -16.39 -11.37 11.77
N ASN A 62 -15.24 -11.47 11.07
CA ASN A 62 -14.63 -10.31 10.43
C ASN A 62 -15.47 -9.87 9.22
N LEU A 63 -15.73 -8.58 9.10
CA LEU A 63 -16.44 -7.99 7.96
C LEU A 63 -15.79 -8.36 6.60
N PHE A 64 -14.48 -8.55 6.57
CA PHE A 64 -13.74 -8.92 5.37
C PHE A 64 -13.92 -10.38 4.96
N SER A 65 -14.20 -11.29 5.90
CA SER A 65 -14.43 -12.72 5.63
C SER A 65 -15.89 -13.06 5.29
N TYR A 66 -16.82 -12.12 5.45
CA TYR A 66 -18.26 -12.35 5.31
C TYR A 66 -18.67 -13.04 4.00
N LEU A 67 -18.00 -12.69 2.88
CA LEU A 67 -18.30 -13.23 1.55
C LEU A 67 -17.68 -14.62 1.28
N LEU A 68 -16.87 -15.15 2.22
CA LEU A 68 -16.27 -16.47 2.07
C LEU A 68 -17.24 -17.60 2.43
N PHE A 69 -18.23 -17.31 3.26
CA PHE A 69 -19.15 -18.30 3.80
C PHE A 69 -20.35 -18.53 2.88
N GLU A 70 -20.64 -19.80 2.59
CA GLU A 70 -21.75 -20.21 1.71
C GLU A 70 -23.12 -19.80 2.27
N GLU A 71 -23.26 -19.78 3.60
CA GLU A 71 -24.49 -19.29 4.24
C GLU A 71 -24.77 -17.82 3.97
N ASN A 72 -23.78 -17.02 3.62
CA ASN A 72 -23.92 -15.60 3.33
C ASN A 72 -24.14 -15.34 1.84
N ILE A 73 -23.39 -16.01 0.97
CA ILE A 73 -23.44 -15.84 -0.48
C ILE A 73 -23.11 -17.15 -1.19
N SER A 74 -23.99 -17.55 -2.13
CA SER A 74 -23.76 -18.75 -2.92
C SER A 74 -22.85 -18.46 -4.10
N VAL A 75 -21.67 -19.13 -4.15
CA VAL A 75 -20.65 -18.98 -5.19
C VAL A 75 -20.09 -20.34 -5.55
N LYS A 76 -20.19 -20.75 -6.82
CA LYS A 76 -19.75 -22.09 -7.25
C LYS A 76 -18.22 -22.28 -7.14
N HIS A 77 -17.46 -21.27 -7.57
CA HIS A 77 -16.01 -21.30 -7.59
C HIS A 77 -15.44 -20.04 -6.98
N ARG A 78 -14.43 -20.16 -6.12
CA ARG A 78 -13.76 -19.05 -5.48
C ARG A 78 -12.28 -19.05 -5.85
N ILE A 79 -11.76 -17.89 -6.24
CA ILE A 79 -10.33 -17.66 -6.49
C ILE A 79 -9.85 -16.60 -5.51
N PHE A 80 -8.84 -16.94 -4.74
CA PHE A 80 -8.20 -16.05 -3.77
C PHE A 80 -6.87 -15.58 -4.33
N MET A 81 -6.68 -14.26 -4.40
CA MET A 81 -5.46 -13.64 -4.91
C MET A 81 -4.81 -12.79 -3.84
N THR A 82 -3.51 -12.92 -3.66
CA THR A 82 -2.72 -12.08 -2.75
C THR A 82 -1.25 -12.05 -3.16
N ALA A 83 -0.60 -10.93 -2.96
CA ALA A 83 0.85 -10.83 -3.10
C ALA A 83 1.60 -11.44 -1.90
N THR A 84 0.91 -11.68 -0.78
CA THR A 84 1.52 -12.21 0.44
C THR A 84 0.50 -13.03 1.22
N GLU A 85 0.79 -14.28 1.40
CA GLU A 85 0.01 -15.17 2.26
C GLU A 85 0.06 -14.69 3.72
N ARG A 86 -1.04 -14.86 4.40
CA ARG A 86 -1.16 -14.56 5.82
C ARG A 86 -1.62 -15.79 6.58
N PHE A 87 -0.83 -16.19 7.59
CA PHE A 87 -1.14 -17.31 8.44
C PHE A 87 -1.49 -16.83 9.83
N TYR A 88 -2.55 -17.38 10.40
CA TYR A 88 -2.91 -17.10 11.77
C TYR A 88 -2.09 -18.01 12.71
N ARG A 89 -1.41 -17.38 13.67
CA ARG A 89 -0.60 -18.09 14.68
C ARG A 89 -1.27 -17.94 16.04
N GLY A 90 -2.13 -18.87 16.40
CA GLY A 90 -2.86 -18.88 17.67
C GLY A 90 -3.77 -20.10 17.77
N VAL A 91 -4.72 -20.08 18.71
CA VAL A 91 -5.77 -21.11 18.81
C VAL A 91 -6.64 -20.98 17.56
N ARG A 92 -6.80 -22.08 16.82
CA ARG A 92 -7.41 -22.09 15.48
C ARG A 92 -8.93 -22.24 15.48
N ASP A 93 -9.56 -22.30 16.65
CA ASP A 93 -11.02 -22.38 16.74
C ASP A 93 -11.64 -21.09 16.19
N ASP A 94 -12.52 -21.22 15.22
CA ASP A 94 -13.24 -20.13 14.54
C ASP A 94 -12.34 -19.06 13.85
N VAL A 95 -11.23 -19.48 13.26
CA VAL A 95 -10.29 -18.58 12.59
C VAL A 95 -9.95 -19.07 11.19
N LEU A 96 -10.15 -18.20 10.19
CA LEU A 96 -9.69 -18.41 8.82
C LEU A 96 -8.19 -18.16 8.69
N THR A 97 -7.46 -19.08 8.03
CA THR A 97 -6.02 -18.96 7.79
C THR A 97 -5.64 -19.53 6.42
N MET A 98 -4.76 -18.84 5.68
CA MET A 98 -4.46 -19.21 4.28
C MET A 98 -3.64 -20.50 4.14
N ASP A 99 -3.18 -21.10 5.24
CA ASP A 99 -2.58 -22.45 5.28
C ASP A 99 -3.61 -23.56 5.54
N ASP A 100 -4.90 -23.22 5.54
CA ASP A 100 -6.00 -24.18 5.61
C ASP A 100 -6.64 -24.34 4.23
N PRO A 101 -6.48 -25.52 3.57
CA PRO A 101 -7.06 -25.77 2.26
C PRO A 101 -8.59 -25.89 2.27
N ASP A 102 -9.22 -26.16 3.40
CA ASP A 102 -10.68 -26.21 3.52
C ASP A 102 -11.28 -24.79 3.41
N ASP A 103 -10.53 -23.77 3.85
CA ASP A 103 -10.95 -22.36 3.78
C ASP A 103 -10.61 -21.71 2.41
N TYR A 104 -9.38 -21.94 1.92
CA TYR A 104 -8.82 -21.18 0.77
C TYR A 104 -8.48 -22.07 -0.44
N GLY A 105 -8.58 -23.39 -0.32
CA GLY A 105 -8.15 -24.33 -1.37
C GLY A 105 -6.62 -24.41 -1.49
N ASP A 106 -6.18 -25.20 -2.47
CA ASP A 106 -4.77 -25.36 -2.79
C ASP A 106 -4.22 -24.19 -3.59
N VAL A 107 -2.93 -23.90 -3.40
CA VAL A 107 -2.23 -22.90 -4.21
C VAL A 107 -2.02 -23.46 -5.62
N PHE A 108 -2.75 -22.94 -6.60
CA PHE A 108 -2.66 -23.38 -8.00
C PHE A 108 -1.76 -22.50 -8.88
N CYS A 109 -1.40 -21.30 -8.39
CA CYS A 109 -0.50 -20.40 -9.11
C CYS A 109 0.35 -19.61 -8.11
N HIS A 110 1.65 -19.59 -8.31
CA HIS A 110 2.59 -18.77 -7.54
C HIS A 110 3.58 -18.14 -8.51
N MET A 111 3.77 -16.83 -8.41
CA MET A 111 4.74 -16.07 -9.19
C MET A 111 5.61 -15.22 -8.26
N SER A 112 6.88 -15.53 -8.17
CA SER A 112 7.85 -14.72 -7.42
C SER A 112 8.25 -13.45 -8.17
N PHE A 113 8.80 -12.44 -7.48
CA PHE A 113 9.40 -11.27 -8.14
C PHE A 113 10.47 -11.65 -9.17
N LYS A 114 11.28 -12.66 -8.85
CA LYS A 114 12.34 -13.15 -9.75
C LYS A 114 11.77 -13.68 -11.06
N GLU A 115 10.69 -14.46 -10.99
CA GLU A 115 9.99 -15.00 -12.17
C GLU A 115 9.34 -13.88 -12.97
N ALA A 116 8.62 -12.98 -12.30
CA ALA A 116 7.98 -11.84 -12.95
C ALA A 116 8.98 -10.90 -13.66
N ILE A 117 10.17 -10.70 -13.09
CA ILE A 117 11.26 -9.95 -13.72
C ILE A 117 11.82 -10.73 -14.93
N LYS A 118 12.03 -12.05 -14.79
CA LYS A 118 12.52 -12.90 -15.89
C LYS A 118 11.55 -12.95 -17.06
N GLU A 119 10.24 -12.96 -16.78
CA GLU A 119 9.18 -12.93 -17.79
C GLU A 119 8.87 -11.50 -18.29
N ASP A 120 9.68 -10.53 -17.91
CA ASP A 120 9.55 -9.14 -18.34
C ASP A 120 8.21 -8.46 -17.94
N LEU A 121 7.56 -8.96 -16.89
CA LEU A 121 6.34 -8.37 -16.30
C LEU A 121 6.66 -7.25 -15.31
N LEU A 122 7.83 -7.33 -14.65
CA LEU A 122 8.34 -6.34 -13.73
C LEU A 122 9.74 -5.88 -14.12
N THR A 123 10.13 -4.69 -13.70
CA THR A 123 11.51 -4.18 -13.84
C THR A 123 12.42 -4.78 -12.78
N ASP A 124 13.71 -4.91 -13.07
CA ASP A 124 14.71 -5.31 -12.09
C ASP A 124 14.96 -4.21 -11.04
N TYR A 125 15.51 -4.58 -9.88
CA TYR A 125 15.76 -3.65 -8.78
C TYR A 125 17.13 -3.86 -8.13
N LYS A 126 17.61 -2.82 -7.47
CA LYS A 126 18.83 -2.86 -6.65
C LYS A 126 18.52 -2.43 -5.23
N ILE A 127 19.02 -3.18 -4.26
CA ILE A 127 18.99 -2.79 -2.85
C ILE A 127 20.29 -2.06 -2.55
N ILE A 128 20.19 -0.84 -2.04
CA ILE A 128 21.32 0.02 -1.75
C ILE A 128 21.35 0.32 -0.26
N THR A 129 22.46 0.03 0.39
CA THR A 129 22.72 0.42 1.77
C THR A 129 23.61 1.65 1.79
N ILE A 130 23.19 2.68 2.52
CA ILE A 130 23.92 3.95 2.60
C ILE A 130 24.28 4.24 4.06
N GLU A 131 25.57 4.42 4.30
CA GLU A 131 26.06 4.84 5.59
C GLU A 131 25.87 6.35 5.78
N VAL A 132 25.31 6.73 6.93
CA VAL A 132 25.25 8.12 7.40
C VAL A 132 25.94 8.19 8.75
N LYS A 133 27.02 8.96 8.81
CA LYS A 133 27.84 9.09 10.03
C LYS A 133 27.16 9.94 11.08
N LYS A 134 27.43 9.63 12.36
CA LYS A 134 26.86 10.39 13.49
C LYS A 134 27.24 11.88 13.46
N GLU A 135 28.43 12.20 13.00
CA GLU A 135 28.96 13.56 12.86
C GLU A 135 28.14 14.39 11.86
N GLU A 136 27.72 13.79 10.76
CA GLU A 136 26.87 14.45 9.76
C GLU A 136 25.51 14.81 10.35
N ILE A 137 24.93 13.92 11.15
CA ILE A 137 23.65 14.16 11.83
C ILE A 137 23.80 15.23 12.90
N ALA A 138 24.83 15.14 13.72
CA ALA A 138 25.09 16.08 14.81
C ALA A 138 25.35 17.50 14.30
N GLY A 139 26.12 17.64 13.22
CA GLY A 139 26.34 18.91 12.53
C GLY A 139 25.04 19.54 12.07
N PHE A 140 24.21 18.78 11.36
CA PHE A 140 22.92 19.26 10.87
C PHE A 140 21.97 19.71 11.98
N ILE A 141 21.87 18.94 13.07
CA ILE A 141 21.05 19.30 14.23
C ILE A 141 21.51 20.61 14.86
N LYS A 142 22.83 20.79 15.02
CA LYS A 142 23.42 22.00 15.61
C LYS A 142 23.16 23.23 14.73
N ASP A 143 23.43 23.12 13.44
CA ASP A 143 23.39 24.24 12.50
C ASP A 143 21.96 24.73 12.21
N ASN A 144 20.97 23.85 12.27
CA ASN A 144 19.59 24.17 11.93
C ASN A 144 18.63 24.33 13.11
N ASN A 145 19.13 24.31 14.36
CA ASN A 145 18.30 24.43 15.57
C ASN A 145 17.06 23.51 15.61
N LEU A 146 17.11 22.38 14.92
CA LEU A 146 15.97 21.48 14.71
C LEU A 146 15.51 20.72 15.97
N VAL A 147 16.26 20.86 17.05
CA VAL A 147 16.02 20.20 18.35
C VAL A 147 15.22 21.06 19.33
N LYS A 148 14.61 22.15 18.90
CA LYS A 148 13.56 22.80 19.71
C LYS A 148 12.25 22.08 19.50
N SER A 149 12.09 20.94 20.15
CA SER A 149 11.02 20.08 19.79
C SER A 149 10.24 19.53 20.94
N ASN A 150 9.05 19.33 20.68
CA ASN A 150 8.08 18.60 21.47
C ASN A 150 8.68 17.35 22.12
N ALA A 151 8.61 17.26 23.44
CA ALA A 151 9.10 16.19 24.30
C ALA A 151 8.56 14.77 24.00
N LYS A 152 7.74 14.62 22.96
CA LYS A 152 7.13 13.35 22.52
C LYS A 152 8.03 12.45 21.68
N TRP A 153 9.15 12.96 21.18
CA TRP A 153 10.03 12.24 20.26
C TRP A 153 11.40 12.10 20.88
N GLY A 154 11.78 10.90 21.24
CA GLY A 154 13.13 10.67 21.78
C GLY A 154 14.19 11.08 20.75
N LYS A 155 15.26 11.74 21.20
CA LYS A 155 16.38 12.23 20.37
C LYS A 155 16.92 11.19 19.36
N GLU A 156 16.88 9.92 19.71
CA GLU A 156 17.33 8.81 18.85
C GLU A 156 16.43 8.60 17.63
N ASN A 157 15.11 8.70 17.78
CA ASN A 157 14.16 8.55 16.68
C ASN A 157 14.25 9.71 15.68
N GLU A 158 14.60 10.91 16.15
CA GLU A 158 14.83 12.07 15.29
C GLU A 158 16.11 11.91 14.49
N ALA A 159 17.18 11.44 15.12
CA ALA A 159 18.45 11.18 14.44
C ALA A 159 18.30 10.11 13.34
N ARG A 160 17.57 9.05 13.58
CA ARG A 160 17.28 8.00 12.57
C ARG A 160 16.45 8.53 11.39
N SER A 161 15.42 9.33 11.67
CA SER A 161 14.63 9.95 10.62
C SER A 161 15.47 10.87 9.76
N LEU A 162 16.30 11.72 10.37
CA LEU A 162 17.21 12.61 9.66
C LEU A 162 18.25 11.82 8.85
N ALA A 163 18.80 10.74 9.41
CA ALA A 163 19.73 9.86 8.68
C ALA A 163 19.11 9.30 7.41
N SER A 164 17.84 8.86 7.45
CA SER A 164 17.16 8.34 6.27
C SER A 164 16.98 9.39 5.17
N MET A 165 16.72 10.64 5.56
CA MET A 165 16.60 11.77 4.62
C MET A 165 17.95 12.09 3.96
N ILE A 166 19.02 12.16 4.76
CA ILE A 166 20.38 12.39 4.23
C ILE A 166 20.79 11.23 3.32
N ALA A 167 20.52 9.97 3.70
CA ALA A 167 20.81 8.79 2.88
C ALA A 167 20.11 8.87 1.52
N LEU A 168 18.83 9.23 1.48
CA LEU A 168 18.11 9.43 0.23
C LEU A 168 18.81 10.49 -0.66
N ARG A 169 19.21 11.61 -0.09
CA ARG A 169 19.87 12.69 -0.85
C ARG A 169 21.24 12.28 -1.37
N LYS A 170 22.00 11.48 -0.59
CA LYS A 170 23.24 10.86 -1.04
C LYS A 170 22.99 9.91 -2.23
N ALA A 171 21.95 9.06 -2.13
CA ALA A 171 21.54 8.17 -3.23
C ALA A 171 21.20 8.96 -4.49
N MET A 172 20.36 9.97 -4.36
CA MET A 172 19.94 10.82 -5.48
C MET A 172 21.11 11.62 -6.11
N LYS A 173 22.20 11.86 -5.37
CA LYS A 173 23.41 12.49 -5.89
C LYS A 173 24.27 11.50 -6.66
N ALA A 174 24.37 10.26 -6.18
CA ALA A 174 25.26 9.23 -6.71
C ALA A 174 24.65 8.40 -7.86
N LEU A 175 23.34 8.34 -7.94
CA LEU A 175 22.59 7.47 -8.84
C LEU A 175 21.58 8.27 -9.67
N PRO A 176 21.14 7.76 -10.82
CA PRO A 176 20.16 8.42 -11.69
C PRO A 176 18.73 8.36 -11.14
N ILE A 177 18.55 8.65 -9.86
CA ILE A 177 17.24 8.70 -9.19
C ILE A 177 16.65 10.09 -9.39
N LYS A 178 15.48 10.17 -10.00
CA LYS A 178 14.71 11.37 -10.18
C LYS A 178 13.58 11.44 -9.16
N ASN A 179 12.72 10.43 -9.13
CA ASN A 179 11.50 10.40 -8.35
C ASN A 179 11.55 9.33 -7.25
N ALA A 180 11.45 9.77 -6.01
CA ALA A 180 11.51 8.92 -4.84
C ALA A 180 10.21 8.95 -4.03
N VAL A 181 9.84 7.81 -3.46
CA VAL A 181 8.75 7.68 -2.49
C VAL A 181 9.34 7.31 -1.14
N SER A 182 9.00 8.05 -0.08
CA SER A 182 9.39 7.68 1.29
C SER A 182 8.19 7.26 2.14
N PHE A 183 8.37 6.14 2.83
CA PHE A 183 7.38 5.55 3.72
C PHE A 183 7.76 5.80 5.18
N HIS A 184 6.83 6.37 5.95
CA HIS A 184 7.01 6.76 7.34
C HIS A 184 6.02 6.02 8.25
N SER A 185 6.34 5.90 9.53
CA SER A 185 5.48 5.27 10.53
C SER A 185 4.27 6.11 10.92
N SER A 186 4.30 7.42 10.69
CA SER A 186 3.18 8.35 10.95
C SER A 186 3.08 9.46 9.92
N ILE A 187 1.90 10.09 9.86
CA ILE A 187 1.65 11.27 9.00
C ILE A 187 2.54 12.43 9.43
N GLU A 188 2.70 12.67 10.74
CA GLU A 188 3.55 13.73 11.28
C GLU A 188 5.01 13.58 10.83
N ARG A 189 5.56 12.36 10.87
CA ARG A 189 6.91 12.08 10.37
C ARG A 189 7.04 12.32 8.87
N ALA A 190 6.05 11.90 8.11
CA ALA A 190 6.03 12.11 6.67
C ALA A 190 6.00 13.60 6.31
N THR A 191 5.16 14.39 6.98
CA THR A 191 5.08 15.85 6.80
C THR A 191 6.41 16.52 7.17
N ARG A 192 6.97 16.17 8.33
CA ARG A 192 8.26 16.72 8.77
C ARG A 192 9.39 16.38 7.80
N ASN A 193 9.40 15.17 7.24
CA ASN A 193 10.39 14.79 6.22
C ASN A 193 10.33 15.76 5.03
N LYS A 194 9.13 16.08 4.54
CA LYS A 194 8.95 17.07 3.50
C LYS A 194 9.56 18.43 3.89
N ASP A 195 9.20 18.95 5.06
CA ASP A 195 9.54 20.30 5.49
C ASP A 195 11.06 20.49 5.71
N VAL A 196 11.78 19.42 6.07
CA VAL A 196 13.23 19.47 6.33
C VAL A 196 14.07 19.36 5.05
N GLN A 197 13.50 18.99 3.90
CA GLN A 197 14.26 18.78 2.67
C GLN A 197 14.97 20.05 2.15
N GLU A 198 14.38 21.21 2.31
CA GLU A 198 15.00 22.49 1.95
C GLU A 198 16.25 22.76 2.80
N HIS A 199 16.18 22.54 4.10
CA HIS A 199 17.33 22.67 5.02
C HIS A 199 18.44 21.68 4.65
N ILE A 200 18.11 20.44 4.33
CA ILE A 200 19.08 19.44 3.88
C ILE A 200 19.74 19.87 2.56
N THR A 201 18.94 20.41 1.63
CA THR A 201 19.44 20.93 0.35
C THR A 201 20.49 22.00 0.58
N ASN A 202 20.21 22.98 1.41
CA ASN A 202 21.10 24.11 1.69
C ASN A 202 22.35 23.71 2.47
N THR A 203 22.19 22.89 3.52
CA THR A 203 23.31 22.48 4.40
C THR A 203 24.34 21.60 3.67
N TYR A 204 23.89 20.69 2.82
CA TYR A 204 24.76 19.74 2.13
C TYR A 204 25.00 20.09 0.66
N ASN A 205 24.55 21.22 0.19
CA ASN A 205 24.65 21.68 -1.18
C ASN A 205 24.18 20.60 -2.19
N TYR A 206 23.01 20.00 -1.92
CA TYR A 206 22.38 19.08 -2.85
C TYR A 206 21.57 19.85 -3.90
N LYS A 207 21.35 19.23 -5.06
CA LYS A 207 20.42 19.78 -6.05
C LYS A 207 19.01 19.87 -5.43
N PRO A 208 18.26 20.95 -5.64
CA PRO A 208 16.87 21.05 -5.19
C PRO A 208 16.00 19.89 -5.69
N ILE A 209 14.97 19.58 -4.95
CA ILE A 209 13.92 18.62 -5.32
C ILE A 209 12.55 19.17 -4.96
N ASP A 210 11.57 18.88 -5.77
CA ASP A 210 10.18 19.15 -5.42
C ASP A 210 9.73 18.17 -4.33
N THR A 211 9.05 18.67 -3.31
CA THR A 211 8.64 17.84 -2.19
C THR A 211 7.14 17.85 -2.01
N TYR A 212 6.56 16.67 -2.05
CA TYR A 212 5.13 16.42 -1.93
C TYR A 212 4.81 15.60 -0.67
N HIS A 213 3.58 15.74 -0.20
CA HIS A 213 3.08 14.93 0.90
C HIS A 213 1.66 14.46 0.62
N VAL A 214 1.41 13.16 0.85
CA VAL A 214 0.09 12.57 0.78
C VAL A 214 -0.23 11.78 2.03
N SER A 215 -1.48 11.86 2.46
CA SER A 215 -1.97 11.10 3.62
C SER A 215 -3.42 10.65 3.41
N GLY A 216 -3.86 9.67 4.19
CA GLY A 216 -5.24 9.20 4.17
C GLY A 216 -6.27 10.25 4.62
N LYS A 217 -5.82 11.37 5.20
CA LYS A 217 -6.69 12.51 5.56
C LYS A 217 -7.07 13.38 4.36
N LEU A 218 -6.32 13.29 3.27
CA LEU A 218 -6.64 14.03 2.05
C LEU A 218 -7.78 13.33 1.28
N PRO A 219 -8.76 14.08 0.75
CA PRO A 219 -9.73 13.55 -0.20
C PRO A 219 -9.04 12.87 -1.39
N THR A 220 -9.65 11.83 -1.94
CA THR A 220 -9.07 11.04 -3.04
C THR A 220 -8.71 11.89 -4.25
N THR A 221 -9.56 12.86 -4.63
CA THR A 221 -9.30 13.78 -5.72
C THR A 221 -8.02 14.59 -5.49
N LYS A 222 -7.90 15.27 -4.34
CA LYS A 222 -6.71 16.05 -3.98
C LYS A 222 -5.45 15.19 -3.90
N ARG A 223 -5.58 13.94 -3.45
CA ARG A 223 -4.46 13.00 -3.41
C ARG A 223 -3.97 12.65 -4.81
N ASN A 224 -4.91 12.41 -5.74
CA ASN A 224 -4.59 12.16 -7.13
C ASN A 224 -3.92 13.37 -7.79
N ASP A 225 -4.39 14.60 -7.53
CA ASP A 225 -3.77 15.82 -8.05
C ASP A 225 -2.31 15.92 -7.61
N VAL A 226 -2.01 15.72 -6.32
CA VAL A 226 -0.64 15.73 -5.79
C VAL A 226 0.24 14.65 -6.43
N VAL A 227 -0.30 13.45 -6.64
CA VAL A 227 0.42 12.36 -7.32
C VAL A 227 0.71 12.70 -8.78
N GLN A 228 -0.21 13.34 -9.48
CA GLN A 228 -0.01 13.79 -10.86
C GLN A 228 1.04 14.91 -10.97
N GLU A 229 1.06 15.84 -10.03
CA GLU A 229 2.09 16.87 -9.95
C GLU A 229 3.46 16.25 -9.69
N PHE A 230 3.57 15.33 -8.72
CA PHE A 230 4.79 14.57 -8.45
C PHE A 230 5.29 13.85 -9.71
N ALA A 231 4.40 13.20 -10.46
CA ALA A 231 4.76 12.46 -11.66
C ALA A 231 5.30 13.33 -12.81
N LYS A 232 4.95 14.63 -12.84
CA LYS A 232 5.39 15.61 -13.84
C LYS A 232 6.70 16.29 -13.46
N SER A 233 7.13 16.19 -12.20
CA SER A 233 8.37 16.81 -11.72
C SER A 233 9.59 16.13 -12.32
N ASP A 234 10.60 16.90 -12.67
CA ASP A 234 11.88 16.39 -13.15
C ASP A 234 12.66 15.66 -12.05
N ARG A 235 12.49 16.11 -10.81
CA ARG A 235 13.16 15.52 -9.65
C ARG A 235 12.34 15.77 -8.38
N ALA A 236 11.78 14.73 -7.80
CA ALA A 236 10.84 14.87 -6.70
C ALA A 236 10.95 13.81 -5.61
N LEU A 237 10.43 14.17 -4.44
CA LEU A 237 10.18 13.29 -3.32
C LEU A 237 8.71 13.41 -2.91
N ILE A 238 7.99 12.29 -2.86
CA ILE A 238 6.68 12.22 -2.24
C ILE A 238 6.77 11.44 -0.93
N THR A 239 6.30 12.06 0.15
CA THR A 239 6.32 11.48 1.49
C THR A 239 4.93 10.97 1.87
N ASN A 240 4.86 9.79 2.48
CA ASN A 240 3.60 9.26 2.97
C ASN A 240 3.76 8.34 4.19
N SER A 241 2.67 8.05 4.89
CA SER A 241 2.67 7.06 5.97
C SER A 241 2.24 5.68 5.46
N ARG A 242 1.01 5.54 4.97
CA ARG A 242 0.44 4.27 4.50
C ARG A 242 -0.38 4.41 3.21
N CYS A 243 -0.79 5.60 2.84
CA CYS A 243 -1.79 5.81 1.78
C CYS A 243 -1.30 5.47 0.36
N LEU A 244 0.00 5.33 0.15
CA LEU A 244 0.58 4.88 -1.12
C LEU A 244 0.92 3.38 -1.15
N THR A 245 0.62 2.61 -0.10
CA THR A 245 0.78 1.15 -0.12
C THR A 245 -0.36 0.46 -0.84
N GLU A 246 -1.58 1.02 -0.80
CA GLU A 246 -2.76 0.42 -1.42
C GLU A 246 -3.56 1.44 -2.22
N GLY A 247 -4.16 1.00 -3.34
CA GLY A 247 -5.22 1.73 -4.06
C GLY A 247 -4.82 3.01 -4.80
N VAL A 248 -3.56 3.44 -4.79
CA VAL A 248 -3.09 4.63 -5.52
C VAL A 248 -2.00 4.23 -6.49
N ASP A 249 -2.19 4.48 -7.76
CA ASP A 249 -1.12 4.32 -8.75
C ASP A 249 -0.21 5.55 -8.77
N VAL A 250 1.09 5.33 -8.49
CA VAL A 250 2.09 6.39 -8.50
C VAL A 250 3.03 6.11 -9.66
N PRO A 251 2.91 6.86 -10.76
CA PRO A 251 3.76 6.64 -11.92
C PRO A 251 5.20 7.14 -11.69
N ASN A 252 6.13 6.63 -12.46
CA ASN A 252 7.52 7.11 -12.54
C ASN A 252 8.33 7.06 -11.25
N ILE A 253 8.11 6.06 -10.39
CA ILE A 253 8.94 5.84 -9.20
C ILE A 253 10.27 5.20 -9.60
N ASP A 254 11.39 5.80 -9.20
CA ASP A 254 12.74 5.25 -9.38
C ASP A 254 13.31 4.70 -8.08
N CYS A 255 12.84 5.17 -6.94
CA CYS A 255 13.38 4.80 -5.64
C CYS A 255 12.29 4.74 -4.54
N ILE A 256 12.40 3.73 -3.70
CA ILE A 256 11.61 3.62 -2.47
C ILE A 256 12.53 3.72 -1.27
N VAL A 257 12.12 4.50 -0.28
CA VAL A 257 12.81 4.65 0.99
C VAL A 257 11.88 4.29 2.14
N PHE A 258 12.27 3.31 2.94
CA PHE A 258 11.64 3.07 4.23
C PHE A 258 12.37 3.90 5.28
N ALA A 259 11.84 5.09 5.55
CA ALA A 259 12.43 6.04 6.50
C ALA A 259 12.32 5.57 7.97
N ASP A 260 11.35 4.70 8.24
CA ASP A 260 11.18 4.01 9.52
C ASP A 260 11.18 2.49 9.28
N PRO A 261 11.67 1.69 10.24
CA PRO A 261 11.66 0.24 10.14
C PRO A 261 10.25 -0.30 9.87
N ARG A 262 10.13 -1.19 8.89
CA ARG A 262 8.90 -1.92 8.58
C ARG A 262 9.01 -3.37 9.03
N ARG A 263 8.03 -3.83 9.79
CA ARG A 263 7.95 -5.24 10.25
C ARG A 263 7.03 -6.07 9.37
N SER A 264 6.10 -5.44 8.70
CA SER A 264 5.12 -6.13 7.83
C SER A 264 5.77 -6.47 6.49
N LYS A 265 5.90 -7.77 6.21
CA LYS A 265 6.31 -8.27 4.89
C LYS A 265 5.35 -7.79 3.80
N ILE A 266 4.06 -7.73 4.11
CA ILE A 266 3.00 -7.26 3.22
C ILE A 266 3.26 -5.82 2.78
N ASP A 267 3.48 -4.90 3.73
CA ASP A 267 3.74 -3.48 3.42
C ASP A 267 4.97 -3.30 2.52
N ILE A 268 6.03 -4.11 2.76
CA ILE A 268 7.27 -4.06 1.96
C ILE A 268 7.01 -4.54 0.54
N VAL A 269 6.36 -5.69 0.37
CA VAL A 269 6.06 -6.29 -0.94
C VAL A 269 5.14 -5.38 -1.75
N GLN A 270 4.10 -4.83 -1.14
CA GLN A 270 3.18 -3.91 -1.82
C GLN A 270 3.87 -2.61 -2.26
N ALA A 271 4.74 -2.05 -1.41
CA ALA A 271 5.51 -0.86 -1.77
C ALA A 271 6.48 -1.15 -2.94
N LEU A 272 7.21 -2.28 -2.88
CA LEU A 272 8.13 -2.70 -3.95
C LEU A 272 7.39 -2.95 -5.26
N GLY A 273 6.26 -3.67 -5.24
CA GLY A 273 5.46 -3.95 -6.43
C GLY A 273 5.05 -2.69 -7.21
N ARG A 274 4.95 -1.54 -6.54
CA ARG A 274 4.65 -0.25 -7.22
C ARG A 274 5.86 0.32 -7.95
N ALA A 275 7.05 0.22 -7.36
CA ALA A 275 8.27 0.72 -8.00
C ALA A 275 8.75 -0.19 -9.14
N LEU A 276 8.39 -1.46 -9.09
CA LEU A 276 8.81 -2.45 -10.09
C LEU A 276 7.90 -2.50 -11.32
N ARG A 277 6.82 -1.73 -11.36
CA ARG A 277 5.98 -1.62 -12.56
C ARG A 277 6.79 -1.09 -13.73
N LYS A 278 6.61 -1.68 -14.89
CA LYS A 278 7.14 -1.13 -16.13
C LYS A 278 6.57 0.25 -16.41
N LYS A 279 7.43 1.15 -16.88
CA LYS A 279 7.06 2.52 -17.28
C LYS A 279 6.55 2.54 -18.71
#